data_efdde910df2a013ffff575e04d0dd3e6
#
_entry.id   efdde910df2a013ffff575e04d0dd3e6
#
_cell.length_a   1.000
_cell.length_b   1.000
_cell.length_c   1.000
_cell.angle_alpha   90.00
_cell.angle_beta   90.00
_cell.angle_gamma   90.00
#
_symmetry.space_group_name_H-M   'P 1'
#
loop_
_entity.id
_entity.type
_entity.pdbx_description
1 polymer ?
#
loop_
_entity_poly.entity_id
_entity_poly.type
_entity_poly.pdbx_seq_one_letter_code
_entity_poly.pdbx_strand_id
1 'polypeptide(L)'
;IAMLFAAASAQEKSGTVMFVGAVDEEGNATGIKSLVKNKPKVDYAIFGEPSGINHVTIAYKGRIAINLKINVKSSAHASAPWLAKNAIEESTLFTREIKRSLESEQGHKKKGMQLTATVTEIKGGLSHNVTPQECNSTLDVRIPVDMNCQMVEEKISKAVNEVAEKQKVEAFYSIIDETEPFEADHNSSLVRALTLGILDIEKKRPMLIRKTGTGDMNVIGNQLKIPVVTFGPGDPHAAHTIDEKISINEYLHGIEILKRTIEHLKRLHDKTK
;
A
#
# COMPACT_ATOMS: atom_id res chain seq x y z
N ILE A 1 -9.19 19.27 1.85
CA ILE A 1 -9.98 20.53 1.73
C ILE A 1 -10.63 20.62 0.34
N ALA A 2 -9.92 20.36 -0.80
CA ALA A 2 -10.49 20.41 -2.17
C ALA A 2 -11.78 19.57 -2.29
N MET A 3 -11.77 18.35 -1.77
CA MET A 3 -12.93 17.46 -1.75
C MET A 3 -14.10 18.02 -0.94
N LEU A 4 -13.83 18.71 0.18
CA LEU A 4 -14.87 19.35 0.97
C LEU A 4 -15.58 20.46 0.19
N PHE A 5 -14.83 21.31 -0.52
CA PHE A 5 -15.41 22.34 -1.39
C PHE A 5 -16.21 21.74 -2.54
N ALA A 6 -15.72 20.65 -3.15
CA ALA A 6 -16.45 19.95 -4.21
C ALA A 6 -17.75 19.33 -3.67
N ALA A 7 -17.69 18.67 -2.51
CA ALA A 7 -18.87 18.08 -1.87
C ALA A 7 -19.89 19.13 -1.46
N ALA A 8 -19.46 20.25 -0.87
CA ALA A 8 -20.35 21.35 -0.48
C ALA A 8 -21.06 22.03 -1.65
N SER A 9 -20.50 21.93 -2.87
CA SER A 9 -21.12 22.47 -4.09
C SER A 9 -22.03 21.48 -4.83
N ALA A 10 -22.16 20.24 -4.33
CA ALA A 10 -23.04 19.25 -4.92
C ALA A 10 -24.50 19.69 -4.80
N GLN A 11 -25.24 19.64 -5.91
CA GLN A 11 -26.68 19.98 -5.92
C GLN A 11 -27.52 18.84 -5.33
N GLU A 12 -28.66 19.15 -4.72
CA GLU A 12 -29.59 18.16 -4.15
C GLU A 12 -29.99 17.03 -5.11
N LYS A 13 -30.02 17.35 -6.43
CA LYS A 13 -30.31 16.36 -7.47
C LYS A 13 -29.17 15.38 -7.77
N SER A 14 -28.00 15.55 -7.17
CA SER A 14 -26.82 14.71 -7.45
C SER A 14 -26.75 13.41 -6.65
N GLY A 15 -27.74 13.15 -5.78
CA GLY A 15 -27.71 12.08 -4.81
C GLY A 15 -27.09 12.56 -3.49
N THR A 16 -26.70 11.62 -2.62
CA THR A 16 -26.04 11.95 -1.34
C THR A 16 -24.53 11.93 -1.51
N VAL A 17 -23.89 13.03 -1.14
CA VAL A 17 -22.42 13.12 -1.06
C VAL A 17 -22.02 13.16 0.42
N MET A 18 -21.22 12.19 0.83
CA MET A 18 -20.67 12.12 2.18
C MET A 18 -19.19 12.48 2.15
N PHE A 19 -18.80 13.52 2.88
CA PHE A 19 -17.39 13.84 3.12
C PHE A 19 -16.91 13.18 4.40
N VAL A 20 -15.78 12.51 4.35
CA VAL A 20 -15.16 11.84 5.51
C VAL A 20 -13.73 12.33 5.68
N GLY A 21 -13.41 12.85 6.86
CA GLY A 21 -12.04 13.12 7.30
C GLY A 21 -11.56 11.94 8.14
N ALA A 22 -10.86 10.98 7.51
CA ALA A 22 -10.26 9.87 8.22
C ALA A 22 -9.00 10.31 8.97
N VAL A 23 -8.78 9.76 10.16
CA VAL A 23 -7.59 10.01 10.99
C VAL A 23 -6.63 8.84 10.91
N ASP A 24 -5.34 9.10 11.24
CA ASP A 24 -4.30 8.08 11.38
C ASP A 24 -4.03 7.31 10.06
N GLU A 25 -4.12 8.00 8.91
CA GLU A 25 -3.83 7.38 7.61
C GLU A 25 -2.34 7.02 7.50
N GLU A 26 -1.45 7.91 7.97
CA GLU A 26 0.01 7.72 7.97
C GLU A 26 0.49 6.70 9.03
N GLY A 27 -0.41 6.17 9.84
CA GLY A 27 -0.10 5.22 10.93
C GLY A 27 -0.78 3.86 10.72
N ASN A 28 -1.76 3.57 11.58
CA ASN A 28 -2.46 2.29 11.62
C ASN A 28 -3.78 2.28 10.83
N ALA A 29 -4.09 3.34 10.09
CA ALA A 29 -5.34 3.51 9.34
C ALA A 29 -6.60 3.32 10.21
N THR A 30 -6.57 3.78 11.47
CA THR A 30 -7.64 3.53 12.45
C THR A 30 -8.94 4.21 12.04
N GLY A 31 -8.88 5.38 11.40
CA GLY A 31 -10.05 6.12 10.91
C GLY A 31 -10.81 5.33 9.86
N ILE A 32 -10.13 4.87 8.82
CA ILE A 32 -10.77 4.12 7.74
C ILE A 32 -11.25 2.73 8.20
N LYS A 33 -10.47 2.04 9.03
CA LYS A 33 -10.87 0.76 9.63
C LYS A 33 -12.14 0.90 10.49
N SER A 34 -12.29 2.01 11.23
CA SER A 34 -13.51 2.31 11.99
C SER A 34 -14.68 2.60 11.06
N LEU A 35 -14.49 3.38 10.00
CA LEU A 35 -15.53 3.67 9.01
C LEU A 35 -16.10 2.38 8.42
N VAL A 36 -15.23 1.48 7.99
CA VAL A 36 -15.63 0.22 7.35
C VAL A 36 -16.42 -0.70 8.30
N LYS A 37 -16.04 -0.75 9.59
CA LYS A 37 -16.80 -1.51 10.60
C LYS A 37 -18.27 -1.09 10.67
N ASN A 38 -18.56 0.19 10.43
CA ASN A 38 -19.92 0.73 10.41
C ASN A 38 -20.68 0.46 9.09
N LYS A 39 -20.03 -0.18 8.11
CA LYS A 39 -20.60 -0.56 6.81
C LYS A 39 -21.42 0.56 6.16
N PRO A 40 -20.81 1.71 5.84
CA PRO A 40 -21.53 2.83 5.24
C PRO A 40 -22.18 2.38 3.92
N LYS A 41 -23.43 2.76 3.71
CA LYS A 41 -24.13 2.48 2.46
C LYS A 41 -23.73 3.53 1.43
N VAL A 42 -22.74 3.20 0.62
CA VAL A 42 -22.22 4.06 -0.45
C VAL A 42 -22.02 3.23 -1.71
N ASP A 43 -22.27 3.83 -2.86
CA ASP A 43 -22.11 3.17 -4.16
C ASP A 43 -20.69 3.37 -4.74
N TYR A 44 -20.00 4.43 -4.33
CA TYR A 44 -18.69 4.83 -4.85
C TYR A 44 -17.85 5.52 -3.78
N ALA A 45 -16.53 5.46 -3.91
CA ALA A 45 -15.63 6.23 -3.03
C ALA A 45 -14.46 6.84 -3.82
N ILE A 46 -14.09 8.08 -3.48
CA ILE A 46 -12.90 8.76 -4.00
C ILE A 46 -12.02 9.13 -2.81
N PHE A 47 -10.75 8.75 -2.87
CA PHE A 47 -9.74 9.15 -1.90
C PHE A 47 -8.97 10.38 -2.36
N GLY A 48 -8.73 11.31 -1.44
CA GLY A 48 -8.09 12.61 -1.70
C GLY A 48 -6.59 12.58 -1.46
N GLU A 49 -5.84 11.85 -2.28
CA GLU A 49 -4.38 11.75 -2.21
C GLU A 49 -3.73 12.52 -3.36
N PRO A 50 -2.52 13.07 -3.20
CA PRO A 50 -1.78 13.65 -4.30
C PRO A 50 -1.58 12.64 -5.44
N SER A 51 -2.08 12.94 -6.61
CA SER A 51 -1.95 12.12 -7.80
C SER A 51 -1.64 12.95 -9.05
N GLY A 52 -1.75 14.28 -8.93
CA GLY A 52 -1.79 15.20 -10.07
C GLY A 52 -3.13 15.16 -10.79
N ILE A 53 -3.63 16.32 -11.21
CA ILE A 53 -4.99 16.45 -11.80
C ILE A 53 -5.17 15.77 -13.15
N ASN A 54 -4.10 15.31 -13.78
CA ASN A 54 -4.13 14.58 -15.06
C ASN A 54 -4.02 13.05 -14.89
N HIS A 55 -4.17 12.55 -13.66
CA HIS A 55 -4.05 11.12 -13.36
C HIS A 55 -5.24 10.63 -12.54
N VAL A 56 -5.58 9.35 -12.73
CA VAL A 56 -6.50 8.61 -11.87
C VAL A 56 -5.74 7.42 -11.31
N THR A 57 -5.57 7.36 -9.99
CA THR A 57 -4.98 6.18 -9.37
C THR A 57 -6.05 5.12 -9.22
N ILE A 58 -5.84 4.00 -9.92
CA ILE A 58 -6.78 2.87 -9.93
C ILE A 58 -6.30 1.69 -9.10
N ALA A 59 -5.03 1.65 -8.69
CA ALA A 59 -4.49 0.54 -7.94
C ALA A 59 -3.38 0.95 -6.98
N TYR A 60 -3.30 0.21 -5.89
CA TYR A 60 -2.20 0.19 -4.93
C TYR A 60 -1.75 -1.24 -4.67
N LYS A 61 -0.45 -1.42 -4.44
CA LYS A 61 0.06 -2.69 -3.92
C LYS A 61 -0.51 -2.97 -2.53
N GLY A 62 -0.57 -4.26 -2.20
CA GLY A 62 -0.70 -4.70 -0.82
C GLY A 62 0.62 -4.63 -0.07
N ARG A 63 0.55 -4.97 1.21
CA ARG A 63 1.69 -4.99 2.13
C ARG A 63 1.57 -6.14 3.13
N ILE A 64 2.67 -6.80 3.39
CA ILE A 64 2.88 -7.60 4.60
C ILE A 64 4.18 -7.11 5.24
N ALA A 65 4.11 -6.72 6.50
CA ALA A 65 5.30 -6.47 7.30
C ALA A 65 5.48 -7.60 8.31
N ILE A 66 6.66 -8.21 8.33
CA ILE A 66 6.99 -9.30 9.25
C ILE A 66 8.14 -8.93 10.16
N ASN A 67 8.08 -9.41 11.38
CA ASN A 67 9.23 -9.49 12.28
C ASN A 67 9.77 -10.92 12.24
N LEU A 68 11.04 -11.08 11.87
CA LEU A 68 11.76 -12.34 11.84
C LEU A 68 12.75 -12.38 13.01
N LYS A 69 12.59 -13.35 13.90
CA LYS A 69 13.46 -13.59 15.05
C LYS A 69 14.30 -14.85 14.81
N ILE A 70 15.60 -14.72 14.93
CA ILE A 70 16.57 -15.82 14.84
C ILE A 70 17.22 -16.03 16.20
N ASN A 71 17.19 -17.26 16.69
CA ASN A 71 17.87 -17.69 17.91
C ASN A 71 18.90 -18.76 17.59
N VAL A 72 20.09 -18.65 18.18
CA VAL A 72 21.14 -19.68 18.14
C VAL A 72 21.43 -20.18 19.53
N LYS A 73 21.88 -21.46 19.65
CA LYS A 73 21.99 -22.18 20.91
C LYS A 73 23.03 -21.60 21.90
N SER A 74 24.09 -20.99 21.37
CA SER A 74 25.21 -20.49 22.20
C SER A 74 25.89 -19.31 21.53
N SER A 75 26.62 -18.53 22.30
CA SER A 75 27.57 -17.52 21.81
C SER A 75 28.99 -18.02 21.92
N ALA A 76 29.91 -17.37 21.19
CA ALA A 76 31.35 -17.60 21.28
C ALA A 76 32.07 -16.26 21.36
N HIS A 77 33.31 -16.30 21.85
CA HIS A 77 34.19 -15.14 21.75
C HIS A 77 34.50 -14.82 20.27
N ALA A 78 34.53 -13.56 19.91
CA ALA A 78 34.72 -13.13 18.52
C ALA A 78 36.06 -13.58 17.89
N SER A 79 37.07 -13.94 18.74
CA SER A 79 38.35 -14.54 18.28
C SER A 79 38.24 -16.01 17.92
N ALA A 80 37.11 -16.70 18.26
CA ALA A 80 36.87 -18.11 17.97
C ALA A 80 35.44 -18.31 17.43
N PRO A 81 35.07 -17.65 16.34
CA PRO A 81 33.68 -17.57 15.82
C PRO A 81 33.15 -18.94 15.36
N TRP A 82 34.04 -19.91 15.07
CA TRP A 82 33.66 -21.28 14.67
C TRP A 82 33.04 -22.13 15.77
N LEU A 83 33.08 -21.68 17.04
CA LEU A 83 32.50 -22.40 18.16
C LEU A 83 31.01 -22.22 18.34
N ALA A 84 30.42 -21.18 17.72
CA ALA A 84 28.98 -20.92 17.76
C ALA A 84 28.52 -20.23 16.50
N LYS A 85 27.22 -20.40 16.16
CA LYS A 85 26.59 -19.62 15.10
C LYS A 85 26.38 -18.16 15.55
N ASN A 86 26.34 -17.26 14.59
CA ASN A 86 26.12 -15.83 14.81
C ASN A 86 24.69 -15.47 14.33
N ALA A 87 23.81 -15.08 15.24
CA ALA A 87 22.41 -14.80 14.92
C ALA A 87 22.24 -13.64 13.89
N ILE A 88 23.15 -12.66 13.83
CA ILE A 88 23.13 -11.60 12.81
C ILE A 88 23.44 -12.16 11.43
N GLU A 89 24.45 -13.01 11.32
CA GLU A 89 24.83 -13.65 10.04
C GLU A 89 23.73 -14.59 9.56
N GLU A 90 23.15 -15.40 10.47
CA GLU A 90 21.99 -16.23 10.14
C GLU A 90 20.79 -15.37 9.71
N SER A 91 20.45 -14.29 10.42
CA SER A 91 19.35 -13.39 10.04
C SER A 91 19.57 -12.77 8.66
N THR A 92 20.80 -12.43 8.32
CA THR A 92 21.15 -11.94 6.97
C THR A 92 20.94 -13.01 5.92
N LEU A 93 21.28 -14.26 6.21
CA LEU A 93 21.02 -15.39 5.32
C LEU A 93 19.52 -15.61 5.12
N PHE A 94 18.73 -15.65 6.19
CA PHE A 94 17.28 -15.82 6.13
C PHE A 94 16.61 -14.72 5.32
N THR A 95 16.89 -13.46 5.61
CA THR A 95 16.29 -12.33 4.89
C THR A 95 16.63 -12.35 3.40
N ARG A 96 17.85 -12.76 3.03
CA ARG A 96 18.27 -12.93 1.65
C ARG A 96 17.50 -14.06 0.94
N GLU A 97 17.34 -15.22 1.58
CA GLU A 97 16.66 -16.36 0.98
C GLU A 97 15.14 -16.12 0.89
N ILE A 98 14.52 -15.49 1.89
CA ILE A 98 13.13 -15.03 1.82
C ILE A 98 12.95 -14.10 0.62
N LYS A 99 13.78 -13.09 0.50
CA LYS A 99 13.75 -12.15 -0.62
C LYS A 99 13.90 -12.86 -1.96
N ARG A 100 14.86 -13.77 -2.09
CA ARG A 100 15.08 -14.57 -3.28
C ARG A 100 13.85 -15.42 -3.63
N SER A 101 13.25 -16.11 -2.66
CA SER A 101 12.05 -16.91 -2.85
C SER A 101 10.88 -16.08 -3.37
N LEU A 102 10.68 -14.88 -2.80
CA LEU A 102 9.61 -13.98 -3.19
C LEU A 102 9.83 -13.36 -4.59
N GLU A 103 11.06 -13.03 -4.94
CA GLU A 103 11.38 -12.31 -6.16
C GLU A 103 11.68 -13.22 -7.38
N SER A 104 11.87 -14.53 -7.20
CA SER A 104 12.35 -15.47 -8.24
C SER A 104 11.35 -15.74 -9.39
N GLU A 105 10.05 -15.61 -9.17
CA GLU A 105 9.01 -16.03 -10.13
C GLU A 105 8.35 -14.85 -10.88
N GLN A 106 8.99 -13.69 -10.93
CA GLN A 106 8.31 -12.46 -11.39
C GLN A 106 8.37 -12.22 -12.90
N GLY A 107 9.15 -13.00 -13.64
CA GLY A 107 9.25 -12.89 -15.09
C GLY A 107 9.63 -11.47 -15.56
N HIS A 108 9.08 -11.06 -16.69
CA HIS A 108 9.35 -9.74 -17.30
C HIS A 108 8.42 -8.60 -16.80
N LYS A 109 7.84 -8.71 -15.61
CA LYS A 109 6.98 -7.64 -15.07
C LYS A 109 7.76 -6.34 -14.91
N LYS A 110 7.11 -5.20 -15.18
CA LYS A 110 7.67 -3.86 -14.93
C LYS A 110 8.02 -3.73 -13.44
N LYS A 111 9.13 -3.07 -13.12
CA LYS A 111 9.69 -2.94 -11.77
C LYS A 111 8.66 -2.51 -10.70
N GLY A 112 7.77 -1.57 -11.02
CA GLY A 112 6.71 -1.12 -10.12
C GLY A 112 5.56 -2.14 -9.90
N MET A 113 5.48 -3.20 -10.71
CA MET A 113 4.44 -4.23 -10.63
C MET A 113 4.96 -5.57 -10.05
N GLN A 114 6.18 -5.57 -9.55
CA GLN A 114 6.81 -6.76 -8.99
C GLN A 114 6.52 -6.88 -7.49
N LEU A 115 6.48 -8.11 -6.97
CA LEU A 115 6.58 -8.38 -5.54
C LEU A 115 7.98 -7.95 -5.10
N THR A 116 8.08 -7.17 -4.02
CA THR A 116 9.36 -6.70 -3.49
C THR A 116 9.43 -6.90 -2.00
N ALA A 117 10.59 -7.28 -1.49
CA ALA A 117 10.85 -7.42 -0.07
C ALA A 117 12.07 -6.57 0.32
N THR A 118 11.92 -5.75 1.34
CA THR A 118 12.95 -4.86 1.84
C THR A 118 13.16 -5.08 3.32
N VAL A 119 14.40 -5.30 3.75
CA VAL A 119 14.75 -5.28 5.17
C VAL A 119 14.76 -3.82 5.61
N THR A 120 13.91 -3.47 6.55
CA THR A 120 13.76 -2.08 7.04
C THR A 120 14.39 -1.88 8.42
N GLU A 121 14.58 -2.96 9.17
CA GLU A 121 15.19 -2.89 10.48
C GLU A 121 15.94 -4.20 10.77
N ILE A 122 17.09 -4.10 11.48
CA ILE A 122 17.82 -5.24 12.02
C ILE A 122 18.40 -4.87 13.39
N LYS A 123 18.17 -5.71 14.39
CA LYS A 123 18.64 -5.51 15.76
C LYS A 123 19.24 -6.80 16.32
N GLY A 124 20.50 -6.76 16.74
CA GLY A 124 21.19 -7.91 17.33
C GLY A 124 22.53 -7.52 17.93
N GLY A 125 23.03 -8.36 18.83
CA GLY A 125 24.31 -8.16 19.49
C GLY A 125 24.26 -7.27 20.74
N LEU A 126 25.03 -7.63 21.74
CA LEU A 126 25.15 -6.91 23.02
C LEU A 126 26.56 -6.44 23.30
N SER A 127 27.58 -7.04 22.67
CA SER A 127 28.98 -6.76 22.90
C SER A 127 29.79 -6.92 21.61
N HIS A 128 30.84 -6.13 21.47
CA HIS A 128 31.75 -6.16 20.33
C HIS A 128 32.60 -7.43 20.18
N ASN A 129 32.76 -8.17 21.27
CA ASN A 129 33.68 -9.34 21.34
C ASN A 129 32.97 -10.69 21.53
N VAL A 130 31.63 -10.73 21.42
CA VAL A 130 30.81 -11.94 21.58
C VAL A 130 29.86 -12.08 20.39
N THR A 131 29.75 -13.29 19.81
CA THR A 131 28.78 -13.56 18.75
C THR A 131 27.37 -13.50 19.32
N PRO A 132 26.42 -12.78 18.66
CA PRO A 132 25.06 -12.64 19.16
C PRO A 132 24.27 -13.93 19.13
N GLN A 133 23.48 -14.19 20.16
CA GLN A 133 22.56 -15.32 20.24
C GLN A 133 21.18 -15.04 19.65
N GLU A 134 20.80 -13.77 19.56
CA GLU A 134 19.51 -13.33 19.05
C GLU A 134 19.68 -12.21 18.02
N CYS A 135 18.85 -12.25 16.97
CA CYS A 135 18.70 -11.17 16.01
C CYS A 135 17.24 -11.05 15.58
N ASN A 136 16.73 -9.83 15.58
CA ASN A 136 15.40 -9.47 15.08
C ASN A 136 15.54 -8.63 13.81
N SER A 137 14.80 -8.98 12.77
CA SER A 137 14.77 -8.24 11.50
C SER A 137 13.35 -7.97 11.09
N THR A 138 13.08 -6.74 10.61
CA THR A 138 11.79 -6.39 10.01
C THR A 138 11.91 -6.36 8.49
N LEU A 139 10.98 -7.03 7.81
CA LEU A 139 10.85 -7.00 6.36
C LEU A 139 9.51 -6.37 5.98
N ASP A 140 9.55 -5.38 5.08
CA ASP A 140 8.39 -4.83 4.39
C ASP A 140 8.27 -5.50 3.01
N VAL A 141 7.16 -6.19 2.78
CA VAL A 141 6.87 -6.90 1.53
C VAL A 141 5.72 -6.20 0.81
N ARG A 142 5.95 -5.74 -0.43
CA ARG A 142 4.94 -5.07 -1.26
C ARG A 142 4.38 -6.00 -2.30
N ILE A 143 3.08 -6.24 -2.24
CA ILE A 143 2.34 -7.27 -2.95
C ILE A 143 1.66 -6.68 -4.20
N PRO A 144 1.94 -7.16 -5.41
CA PRO A 144 1.27 -6.69 -6.62
C PRO A 144 -0.20 -7.18 -6.68
N VAL A 145 -1.01 -6.51 -7.47
CA VAL A 145 -2.48 -6.73 -7.56
C VAL A 145 -2.91 -8.10 -8.10
N ASP A 146 -2.01 -8.85 -8.70
CA ASP A 146 -2.24 -10.22 -9.18
C ASP A 146 -1.90 -11.31 -8.16
N MET A 147 -1.57 -10.92 -6.92
CA MET A 147 -1.33 -11.79 -5.76
C MET A 147 -2.18 -11.33 -4.58
N ASN A 148 -2.24 -12.12 -3.51
CA ASN A 148 -2.85 -11.76 -2.24
C ASN A 148 -1.90 -12.03 -1.06
N CYS A 149 -2.26 -11.56 0.12
CA CYS A 149 -1.46 -11.71 1.33
C CYS A 149 -1.20 -13.17 1.68
N GLN A 150 -2.21 -14.03 1.57
CA GLN A 150 -2.09 -15.46 1.88
C GLN A 150 -1.03 -16.15 1.00
N MET A 151 -1.04 -15.91 -0.31
CA MET A 151 -0.03 -16.50 -1.23
C MET A 151 1.39 -16.08 -0.87
N VAL A 152 1.56 -14.84 -0.41
CA VAL A 152 2.88 -14.31 -0.03
C VAL A 152 3.30 -14.88 1.32
N GLU A 153 2.39 -15.00 2.29
CA GLU A 153 2.66 -15.61 3.58
C GLU A 153 3.09 -17.08 3.45
N GLU A 154 2.41 -17.86 2.59
CA GLU A 154 2.79 -19.25 2.30
C GLU A 154 4.23 -19.35 1.77
N LYS A 155 4.64 -18.43 0.88
CA LYS A 155 6.02 -18.37 0.36
C LYS A 155 7.02 -17.98 1.47
N ILE A 156 6.68 -17.04 2.32
CA ILE A 156 7.52 -16.63 3.47
C ILE A 156 7.70 -17.82 4.43
N SER A 157 6.60 -18.47 4.81
CA SER A 157 6.59 -19.62 5.70
C SER A 157 7.47 -20.74 5.17
N LYS A 158 7.31 -21.08 3.89
CA LYS A 158 8.12 -22.10 3.22
C LYS A 158 9.61 -21.74 3.26
N ALA A 159 9.97 -20.52 2.87
CA ALA A 159 11.36 -20.06 2.86
C ALA A 159 12.00 -20.08 4.26
N VAL A 160 11.26 -19.63 5.29
CA VAL A 160 11.74 -19.64 6.69
C VAL A 160 12.00 -21.07 7.15
N ASN A 161 11.07 -22.00 6.91
CA ASN A 161 11.20 -23.41 7.34
C ASN A 161 12.36 -24.12 6.63
N GLU A 162 12.51 -23.93 5.31
CA GLU A 162 13.61 -24.53 4.54
C GLU A 162 14.99 -24.06 5.03
N VAL A 163 15.13 -22.77 5.31
CA VAL A 163 16.39 -22.21 5.80
C VAL A 163 16.64 -22.66 7.26
N ALA A 164 15.62 -22.68 8.11
CA ALA A 164 15.73 -23.13 9.50
C ALA A 164 16.22 -24.57 9.60
N GLU A 165 15.65 -25.46 8.79
CA GLU A 165 16.06 -26.86 8.74
C GLU A 165 17.51 -27.01 8.23
N LYS A 166 17.83 -26.34 7.12
CA LYS A 166 19.17 -26.38 6.53
C LYS A 166 20.25 -25.82 7.46
N GLN A 167 19.94 -24.72 8.15
CA GLN A 167 20.88 -24.05 9.05
C GLN A 167 20.86 -24.63 10.47
N LYS A 168 19.88 -25.46 10.82
CA LYS A 168 19.69 -26.01 12.18
C LYS A 168 19.69 -24.92 13.25
N VAL A 169 18.92 -23.84 12.99
CA VAL A 169 18.68 -22.72 13.92
C VAL A 169 17.19 -22.57 14.16
N GLU A 170 16.84 -21.96 15.30
CA GLU A 170 15.46 -21.62 15.58
C GLU A 170 15.12 -20.28 14.91
N ALA A 171 14.07 -20.29 14.10
CA ALA A 171 13.56 -19.11 13.40
C ALA A 171 12.05 -19.02 13.62
N PHE A 172 11.60 -17.82 13.98
CA PHE A 172 10.20 -17.49 14.17
C PHE A 172 9.89 -16.22 13.38
N TYR A 173 8.70 -16.14 12.78
CA TYR A 173 8.23 -14.88 12.24
C TYR A 173 6.82 -14.58 12.74
N SER A 174 6.49 -13.31 12.80
CA SER A 174 5.13 -12.82 13.06
C SER A 174 4.79 -11.71 12.08
N ILE A 175 3.55 -11.68 11.63
CA ILE A 175 3.01 -10.58 10.84
C ILE A 175 2.70 -9.43 11.80
N ILE A 176 3.25 -8.25 11.54
CA ILE A 176 3.03 -7.03 12.34
C ILE A 176 2.08 -6.05 11.64
N ASP A 177 1.95 -6.15 10.32
CA ASP A 177 0.95 -5.40 9.55
C ASP A 177 0.63 -6.12 8.25
N GLU A 178 -0.64 -6.04 7.82
CA GLU A 178 -1.14 -6.69 6.62
C GLU A 178 -2.21 -5.84 5.94
N THR A 179 -2.10 -5.68 4.63
CA THR A 179 -3.09 -5.01 3.80
C THR A 179 -3.13 -5.64 2.41
N GLU A 180 -4.28 -6.13 2.00
CA GLU A 180 -4.49 -6.71 0.68
C GLU A 180 -4.27 -5.69 -0.45
N PRO A 181 -3.68 -6.09 -1.60
CA PRO A 181 -3.63 -5.23 -2.78
C PRO A 181 -5.05 -4.94 -3.30
N PHE A 182 -5.19 -3.82 -4.01
CA PHE A 182 -6.46 -3.46 -4.62
C PHE A 182 -6.26 -2.83 -6.00
N GLU A 183 -7.09 -3.23 -6.96
CA GLU A 183 -7.22 -2.59 -8.28
C GLU A 183 -8.69 -2.40 -8.63
N ALA A 184 -9.06 -1.17 -8.94
CA ALA A 184 -10.38 -0.81 -9.43
C ALA A 184 -10.57 -1.27 -10.88
N ASP A 185 -11.79 -1.70 -11.23
CA ASP A 185 -12.14 -1.91 -12.63
C ASP A 185 -12.06 -0.58 -13.40
N HIS A 186 -11.15 -0.53 -14.37
CA HIS A 186 -10.92 0.64 -15.21
C HIS A 186 -12.14 1.02 -16.08
N ASN A 187 -13.12 0.11 -16.25
CA ASN A 187 -14.38 0.35 -16.95
C ASN A 187 -15.52 0.77 -16.01
N SER A 188 -15.28 0.86 -14.70
CA SER A 188 -16.31 1.27 -13.74
C SER A 188 -16.89 2.65 -14.03
N SER A 189 -18.14 2.87 -13.66
CA SER A 189 -18.80 4.17 -13.78
C SER A 189 -18.01 5.29 -13.10
N LEU A 190 -17.35 4.99 -11.99
CA LEU A 190 -16.53 5.96 -11.26
C LEU A 190 -15.31 6.41 -12.06
N VAL A 191 -14.52 5.46 -12.60
CA VAL A 191 -13.34 5.78 -13.43
C VAL A 191 -13.76 6.56 -14.67
N ARG A 192 -14.88 6.18 -15.29
CA ARG A 192 -15.42 6.91 -16.46
C ARG A 192 -15.87 8.32 -16.10
N ALA A 193 -16.58 8.50 -14.97
CA ALA A 193 -17.03 9.82 -14.51
C ALA A 193 -15.84 10.75 -14.21
N LEU A 194 -14.83 10.25 -13.52
CA LEU A 194 -13.63 11.04 -13.21
C LEU A 194 -12.83 11.36 -14.48
N THR A 195 -12.72 10.41 -15.42
CA THR A 195 -12.11 10.66 -16.72
C THR A 195 -12.82 11.79 -17.49
N LEU A 196 -14.17 11.81 -17.49
CA LEU A 196 -14.95 12.87 -18.11
C LEU A 196 -14.77 14.20 -17.38
N GLY A 197 -14.77 14.21 -16.04
CA GLY A 197 -14.52 15.42 -15.24
C GLY A 197 -13.15 16.04 -15.54
N ILE A 198 -12.10 15.22 -15.66
CA ILE A 198 -10.76 15.69 -16.03
C ILE A 198 -10.76 16.21 -17.48
N LEU A 199 -11.39 15.49 -18.41
CA LEU A 199 -11.46 15.92 -19.80
C LEU A 199 -12.21 17.25 -19.96
N ASP A 200 -13.25 17.50 -19.20
CA ASP A 200 -14.02 18.75 -19.22
C ASP A 200 -13.16 19.97 -18.82
N ILE A 201 -12.26 19.80 -17.86
CA ILE A 201 -11.44 20.91 -17.32
C ILE A 201 -10.08 21.00 -18.04
N GLU A 202 -9.34 19.87 -18.09
CA GLU A 202 -7.98 19.83 -18.61
C GLU A 202 -7.89 19.66 -20.14
N LYS A 203 -9.01 19.35 -20.80
CA LYS A 203 -9.10 19.08 -22.27
C LYS A 203 -8.19 17.92 -22.73
N LYS A 204 -7.75 17.08 -21.80
CA LYS A 204 -6.89 15.91 -22.05
C LYS A 204 -7.43 14.70 -21.32
N ARG A 205 -7.25 13.51 -21.90
CA ARG A 205 -7.56 12.26 -21.19
C ARG A 205 -6.53 12.01 -20.10
N PRO A 206 -6.96 11.65 -18.88
CA PRO A 206 -6.03 11.29 -17.82
C PRO A 206 -5.31 9.97 -18.12
N MET A 207 -4.16 9.81 -17.49
CA MET A 207 -3.50 8.50 -17.38
C MET A 207 -4.04 7.73 -16.17
N LEU A 208 -4.35 6.45 -16.37
CA LEU A 208 -4.65 5.54 -15.27
C LEU A 208 -3.34 5.03 -14.69
N ILE A 209 -3.10 5.29 -13.41
CA ILE A 209 -1.85 4.94 -12.75
C ILE A 209 -2.06 3.90 -11.66
N ARG A 210 -1.02 3.12 -11.41
CA ARG A 210 -0.89 2.14 -10.32
C ARG A 210 0.26 2.58 -9.43
N LYS A 211 -0.01 2.77 -8.15
CA LYS A 211 1.00 3.17 -7.16
C LYS A 211 1.64 1.95 -6.50
N THR A 212 2.90 2.08 -6.11
CA THR A 212 3.66 1.03 -5.43
C THR A 212 3.46 1.02 -3.91
N GLY A 213 2.85 2.07 -3.38
CA GLY A 213 2.46 2.19 -1.97
C GLY A 213 1.19 1.41 -1.65
N THR A 214 0.74 1.57 -0.41
CA THR A 214 -0.50 1.06 0.16
C THR A 214 -1.24 2.25 0.75
N GLY A 215 -2.55 2.30 0.71
CA GLY A 215 -3.36 3.39 1.27
C GLY A 215 -4.76 2.94 1.64
N ASP A 216 -5.55 3.86 2.17
CA ASP A 216 -6.93 3.62 2.61
C ASP A 216 -7.86 3.08 1.51
N MET A 217 -7.53 3.36 0.24
CA MET A 217 -8.22 2.79 -0.92
C MET A 217 -8.23 1.26 -0.90
N ASN A 218 -7.13 0.62 -0.46
CA ASN A 218 -7.04 -0.84 -0.32
C ASN A 218 -8.11 -1.37 0.64
N VAL A 219 -8.27 -0.70 1.79
CA VAL A 219 -9.20 -1.11 2.85
C VAL A 219 -10.65 -1.05 2.35
N ILE A 220 -11.08 0.11 1.84
CA ILE A 220 -12.45 0.29 1.35
C ILE A 220 -12.75 -0.63 0.17
N GLY A 221 -11.87 -0.67 -0.83
CA GLY A 221 -12.08 -1.46 -2.04
C GLY A 221 -12.22 -2.96 -1.75
N ASN A 222 -11.37 -3.50 -0.88
CA ASN A 222 -11.43 -4.91 -0.51
C ASN A 222 -12.62 -5.25 0.40
N GLN A 223 -13.02 -4.36 1.30
CA GLN A 223 -14.06 -4.68 2.28
C GLN A 223 -15.48 -4.33 1.82
N LEU A 224 -15.68 -3.17 1.18
CA LEU A 224 -17.02 -2.77 0.72
C LEU A 224 -17.36 -3.28 -0.68
N LYS A 225 -16.35 -3.72 -1.47
CA LYS A 225 -16.53 -4.24 -2.84
C LYS A 225 -17.25 -3.26 -3.77
N ILE A 226 -16.99 -1.98 -3.61
CA ILE A 226 -17.52 -0.89 -4.44
C ILE A 226 -16.42 -0.34 -5.35
N PRO A 227 -16.74 0.36 -6.45
CA PRO A 227 -15.76 1.11 -7.22
C PRO A 227 -15.10 2.20 -6.38
N VAL A 228 -13.77 2.19 -6.34
CA VAL A 228 -12.95 3.14 -5.59
C VAL A 228 -11.83 3.64 -6.46
N VAL A 229 -11.49 4.92 -6.38
CA VAL A 229 -10.32 5.53 -7.02
C VAL A 229 -9.64 6.51 -6.09
N THR A 230 -8.39 6.84 -6.37
CA THR A 230 -7.70 7.94 -5.70
C THR A 230 -7.46 9.07 -6.71
N PHE A 231 -7.79 10.29 -6.30
CA PHE A 231 -7.60 11.50 -7.08
C PHE A 231 -7.41 12.70 -6.16
N GLY A 232 -6.43 13.51 -6.48
CA GLY A 232 -6.24 14.81 -5.82
C GLY A 232 -5.14 15.61 -6.48
N PRO A 233 -5.20 16.95 -6.37
CA PRO A 233 -4.15 17.82 -6.85
C PRO A 233 -2.87 17.64 -6.02
N GLY A 234 -1.74 18.01 -6.60
CA GLY A 234 -0.42 17.90 -6.00
C GLY A 234 0.43 16.78 -6.59
N ASP A 235 1.74 16.98 -6.59
CA ASP A 235 2.71 16.03 -7.11
C ASP A 235 2.96 14.90 -6.09
N PRO A 236 2.63 13.65 -6.40
CA PRO A 236 2.88 12.53 -5.48
C PRO A 236 4.36 12.26 -5.20
N HIS A 237 5.29 12.77 -6.05
CA HIS A 237 6.73 12.63 -5.84
C HIS A 237 7.29 13.65 -4.86
N ALA A 238 6.56 14.74 -4.61
CA ALA A 238 6.93 15.76 -3.63
C ALA A 238 6.42 15.44 -2.21
N ALA A 239 5.51 14.50 -2.07
CA ALA A 239 4.95 14.10 -0.78
C ALA A 239 6.06 13.66 0.20
N HIS A 240 5.98 14.11 1.46
CA HIS A 240 6.96 13.86 2.54
C HIS A 240 8.36 14.46 2.29
N THR A 241 8.48 15.41 1.37
CA THR A 241 9.74 16.14 1.13
C THR A 241 9.68 17.59 1.60
N ILE A 242 10.84 18.22 1.78
CA ILE A 242 10.93 19.65 2.13
C ILE A 242 10.44 20.57 0.99
N ASP A 243 10.34 20.06 -0.22
CA ASP A 243 9.87 20.78 -1.42
C ASP A 243 8.39 20.53 -1.72
N GLU A 244 7.66 19.89 -0.80
CA GLU A 244 6.23 19.63 -0.96
C GLU A 244 5.45 20.94 -1.15
N LYS A 245 4.75 21.02 -2.27
CA LYS A 245 3.98 22.20 -2.67
C LYS A 245 2.85 21.83 -3.60
N ILE A 246 1.88 22.70 -3.69
CA ILE A 246 0.76 22.59 -4.63
C ILE A 246 0.59 23.91 -5.39
N SER A 247 0.33 23.82 -6.69
CA SER A 247 -0.09 24.96 -7.50
C SER A 247 -1.51 25.38 -7.14
N ILE A 248 -1.75 26.68 -6.92
CA ILE A 248 -3.10 27.20 -6.67
C ILE A 248 -4.05 26.88 -7.83
N ASN A 249 -3.59 27.01 -9.07
CA ASN A 249 -4.40 26.67 -10.24
C ASN A 249 -4.75 25.17 -10.27
N GLU A 250 -3.78 24.30 -10.01
CA GLU A 250 -4.02 22.86 -9.93
C GLU A 250 -5.01 22.51 -8.82
N TYR A 251 -4.89 23.16 -7.66
CA TYR A 251 -5.83 22.99 -6.55
C TYR A 251 -7.26 23.38 -6.94
N LEU A 252 -7.45 24.54 -7.60
CA LEU A 252 -8.75 25.02 -8.06
C LEU A 252 -9.34 24.13 -9.17
N HIS A 253 -8.52 23.71 -10.13
CA HIS A 253 -8.92 22.73 -11.15
C HIS A 253 -9.33 21.40 -10.52
N GLY A 254 -8.62 20.91 -9.50
CA GLY A 254 -8.98 19.71 -8.77
C GLY A 254 -10.40 19.78 -8.15
N ILE A 255 -10.79 20.95 -7.60
CA ILE A 255 -12.15 21.16 -7.11
C ILE A 255 -13.17 21.05 -8.26
N GLU A 256 -12.93 21.76 -9.38
CA GLU A 256 -13.86 21.74 -10.52
C GLU A 256 -13.97 20.35 -11.16
N ILE A 257 -12.86 19.61 -11.27
CA ILE A 257 -12.85 18.23 -11.74
C ILE A 257 -13.75 17.36 -10.86
N LEU A 258 -13.63 17.45 -9.54
CA LEU A 258 -14.46 16.68 -8.61
C LEU A 258 -15.95 17.03 -8.73
N LYS A 259 -16.30 18.31 -8.90
CA LYS A 259 -17.68 18.75 -9.14
C LYS A 259 -18.24 18.11 -10.42
N ARG A 260 -17.49 18.20 -11.55
CA ARG A 260 -17.89 17.56 -12.82
C ARG A 260 -17.99 16.05 -12.69
N THR A 261 -17.09 15.44 -11.91
CA THR A 261 -17.13 14.00 -11.64
C THR A 261 -18.44 13.59 -10.97
N ILE A 262 -18.91 14.32 -9.95
CA ILE A 262 -20.18 14.06 -9.28
C ILE A 262 -21.35 14.15 -10.26
N GLU A 263 -21.37 15.18 -11.14
CA GLU A 263 -22.40 15.35 -12.17
C GLU A 263 -22.41 14.18 -13.18
N HIS A 264 -21.23 13.79 -13.68
CA HIS A 264 -21.10 12.67 -14.60
C HIS A 264 -21.46 11.33 -13.96
N LEU A 265 -21.03 11.12 -12.72
CA LEU A 265 -21.30 9.89 -12.00
C LEU A 265 -22.79 9.65 -11.82
N LYS A 266 -23.57 10.69 -11.46
CA LYS A 266 -25.03 10.61 -11.43
C LYS A 266 -25.62 10.16 -12.77
N ARG A 267 -25.24 10.82 -13.86
CA ARG A 267 -25.75 10.49 -15.21
C ARG A 267 -25.42 9.06 -15.63
N LEU A 268 -24.25 8.54 -15.21
CA LEU A 268 -23.84 7.17 -15.51
C LEU A 268 -24.55 6.16 -14.64
N HIS A 269 -24.77 6.48 -13.36
CA HIS A 269 -25.50 5.62 -12.41
C HIS A 269 -26.96 5.44 -12.82
N ASP A 270 -27.65 6.52 -13.22
CA ASP A 270 -29.06 6.49 -13.67
C ASP A 270 -29.25 5.66 -14.94
N LYS A 271 -28.21 5.47 -15.78
CA LYS A 271 -28.26 4.63 -16.99
C LYS A 271 -28.00 3.14 -16.71
N THR A 272 -27.50 2.79 -15.56
CA THR A 272 -27.18 1.40 -15.16
C THR A 272 -28.25 0.76 -14.31
N LYS A 273 -29.25 1.52 -13.86
CA LYS A 273 -30.51 1.06 -13.27
C LYS A 273 -31.58 0.91 -14.34
#